data_808f4309ab6a7cf1693d1dfa04cc2d35
#
_entry.id   808f4309ab6a7cf1693d1dfa04cc2d35
#
_cell.length_a   1.000
_cell.length_b   1.000
_cell.length_c   1.000
_cell.angle_alpha   90.00
_cell.angle_beta   90.00
_cell.angle_gamma   90.00
#
_symmetry.space_group_name_H-M   'P 1'
#
loop_
_entity.id
_entity.type
_entity.pdbx_description
1 polymer ?
#
loop_
_entity_poly.entity_id
_entity_poly.type
_entity_poly.pdbx_seq_one_letter_code
_entity_poly.pdbx_strand_id
1 'polypeptide(L)'
;MGAPRFEEYLPNYTYDDYKLWGGDWELIDGIPYAMSPSPMKDHQLIASNFLFELRVGIKDCSNCMVVSELDWKLNDSTTIRPDVVVLCDEPHDKYITKAPQIIVEVISKSTAMRDEKIKFQIYQEEKVPYYIIAYPDDLRAKVYKLVDGKYDKQGDLTHEVFQFDDIECSASVDFDNIFKRFRK
;
A
#
# COMPACT_ATOMS: atom_id res chain seq x y z
N MET A 1 6.30 -33.73 28.80
CA MET A 1 5.55 -32.50 28.43
C MET A 1 6.49 -31.64 27.62
N GLY A 2 6.18 -31.35 26.36
CA GLY A 2 6.96 -30.42 25.53
C GLY A 2 6.77 -28.99 26.05
N ALA A 3 7.78 -28.13 25.90
CA ALA A 3 7.60 -26.68 26.14
C ALA A 3 6.48 -26.17 25.24
N PRO A 4 5.61 -25.28 25.75
CA PRO A 4 4.56 -24.70 24.95
C PRO A 4 5.17 -23.95 23.74
N ARG A 5 4.56 -24.10 22.58
CA ARG A 5 5.01 -23.38 21.37
C ARG A 5 4.68 -21.91 21.51
N PHE A 6 5.62 -21.05 21.14
CA PHE A 6 5.44 -19.58 21.23
C PHE A 6 4.19 -19.11 20.47
N GLU A 7 3.84 -19.77 19.37
CA GLU A 7 2.66 -19.52 18.55
C GLU A 7 1.34 -19.61 19.33
N GLU A 8 1.27 -20.43 20.40
CA GLU A 8 0.06 -20.58 21.25
C GLU A 8 -0.22 -19.33 22.11
N TYR A 9 0.72 -18.39 22.20
CA TYR A 9 0.60 -17.17 23.00
C TYR A 9 0.46 -15.90 22.16
N LEU A 10 0.45 -16.02 20.81
CA LEU A 10 0.21 -14.85 19.95
C LEU A 10 -1.25 -14.42 20.04
N PRO A 11 -1.51 -13.10 20.03
CA PRO A 11 -2.89 -12.61 19.96
C PRO A 11 -3.55 -13.12 18.67
N ASN A 12 -4.85 -13.34 18.75
CA ASN A 12 -5.67 -13.76 17.61
C ASN A 12 -6.92 -12.90 17.54
N TYR A 13 -6.73 -11.61 17.22
CA TYR A 13 -7.81 -10.66 17.07
C TYR A 13 -8.51 -10.81 15.73
N THR A 14 -9.77 -10.39 15.71
CA THR A 14 -10.63 -10.39 14.54
C THR A 14 -10.93 -8.97 14.09
N TYR A 15 -11.53 -8.83 12.89
CA TYR A 15 -12.04 -7.54 12.43
C TYR A 15 -13.09 -6.95 13.39
N ASP A 16 -13.88 -7.80 14.06
CA ASP A 16 -14.87 -7.35 15.05
C ASP A 16 -14.21 -6.72 16.28
N ASP A 17 -13.01 -7.16 16.65
CA ASP A 17 -12.20 -6.52 17.68
C ASP A 17 -11.56 -5.23 17.14
N TYR A 18 -10.95 -5.32 15.93
CA TYR A 18 -10.25 -4.22 15.26
C TYR A 18 -11.11 -2.95 15.14
N LYS A 19 -12.36 -3.09 14.70
CA LYS A 19 -13.27 -1.94 14.51
C LYS A 19 -13.63 -1.19 15.80
N LEU A 20 -13.32 -1.76 16.97
CA LEU A 20 -13.55 -1.17 18.27
C LEU A 20 -12.33 -0.43 18.82
N TRP A 21 -11.17 -0.58 18.19
CA TRP A 21 -9.93 0.04 18.68
C TRP A 21 -9.93 1.54 18.39
N GLY A 22 -9.38 2.30 19.33
CA GLY A 22 -9.05 3.70 19.12
C GLY A 22 -7.65 3.87 18.53
N GLY A 23 -7.46 4.91 17.71
CA GLY A 23 -6.19 5.18 17.03
C GLY A 23 -6.05 4.42 15.69
N ASP A 24 -4.84 4.46 15.14
CA ASP A 24 -4.54 3.90 13.83
C ASP A 24 -3.77 2.58 13.98
N TRP A 25 -4.39 1.52 13.47
CA TRP A 25 -3.88 0.15 13.57
C TRP A 25 -4.00 -0.56 12.24
N GLU A 26 -3.20 -1.59 12.09
CA GLU A 26 -3.40 -2.67 11.11
C GLU A 26 -3.54 -3.99 11.87
N LEU A 27 -4.27 -4.92 11.29
CA LEU A 27 -4.42 -6.29 11.80
C LEU A 27 -3.86 -7.23 10.74
N ILE A 28 -2.88 -8.04 11.08
CA ILE A 28 -2.27 -9.01 10.16
C ILE A 28 -2.20 -10.35 10.84
N ASP A 29 -2.91 -11.33 10.31
CA ASP A 29 -3.02 -12.70 10.87
C ASP A 29 -3.40 -12.69 12.36
N GLY A 30 -4.35 -11.83 12.75
CA GLY A 30 -4.81 -11.67 14.12
C GLY A 30 -3.84 -10.91 15.04
N ILE A 31 -2.72 -10.42 14.52
CA ILE A 31 -1.73 -9.66 15.28
C ILE A 31 -1.92 -8.17 15.01
N PRO A 32 -2.07 -7.33 16.07
CA PRO A 32 -2.24 -5.89 15.92
C PRO A 32 -0.89 -5.20 15.70
N TYR A 33 -0.85 -4.31 14.73
CA TYR A 33 0.29 -3.42 14.46
C TYR A 33 -0.14 -1.97 14.60
N ALA A 34 0.42 -1.27 15.58
CA ALA A 34 0.22 0.16 15.70
C ALA A 34 0.83 0.89 14.50
N MET A 35 0.08 1.79 13.91
CA MET A 35 0.61 2.73 12.94
C MET A 35 1.32 3.87 13.67
N SER A 36 2.27 4.53 13.02
CA SER A 36 2.97 5.66 13.62
C SER A 36 1.97 6.78 13.94
N PRO A 37 2.03 7.37 15.14
CA PRO A 37 1.02 8.34 15.59
C PRO A 37 0.96 9.62 14.74
N SER A 38 1.97 9.90 13.93
CA SER A 38 1.96 11.01 12.97
C SER A 38 3.02 10.76 11.90
N PRO A 39 2.62 10.58 10.63
CA PRO A 39 3.59 10.50 9.55
C PRO A 39 4.36 11.81 9.43
N MET A 40 5.65 11.72 9.11
CA MET A 40 6.51 12.90 8.88
C MET A 40 5.99 13.69 7.67
N LYS A 41 6.24 15.01 7.68
CA LYS A 41 5.80 15.91 6.59
C LYS A 41 6.18 15.40 5.20
N ASP A 42 7.39 14.87 5.04
CA ASP A 42 7.88 14.41 3.74
C ASP A 42 7.16 13.13 3.28
N HIS A 43 6.84 12.21 4.20
CA HIS A 43 5.96 11.07 3.93
C HIS A 43 4.60 11.53 3.38
N GLN A 44 3.92 12.43 4.09
CA GLN A 44 2.61 12.93 3.67
C GLN A 44 2.64 13.67 2.32
N LEU A 45 3.68 14.46 2.07
CA LEU A 45 3.81 15.17 0.81
C LEU A 45 4.06 14.21 -0.36
N ILE A 46 4.89 13.18 -0.16
CA ILE A 46 5.16 12.17 -1.18
C ILE A 46 3.89 11.35 -1.46
N ALA A 47 3.17 10.89 -0.42
CA ALA A 47 1.89 10.20 -0.59
C ALA A 47 0.87 11.07 -1.33
N SER A 48 0.77 12.36 -0.97
CA SER A 48 -0.12 13.32 -1.65
C SER A 48 0.27 13.55 -3.12
N ASN A 49 1.56 13.58 -3.45
CA ASN A 49 2.03 13.69 -4.83
C ASN A 49 1.64 12.44 -5.63
N PHE A 50 1.82 11.23 -5.08
CA PHE A 50 1.33 10.00 -5.72
C PHE A 50 -0.18 10.01 -5.92
N LEU A 51 -0.95 10.41 -4.90
CA LEU A 51 -2.40 10.55 -5.00
C LEU A 51 -2.80 11.46 -6.17
N PHE A 52 -2.12 12.60 -6.30
CA PHE A 52 -2.38 13.56 -7.37
C PHE A 52 -2.00 13.02 -8.75
N GLU A 53 -0.78 12.52 -8.92
CA GLU A 53 -0.30 11.98 -10.20
C GLU A 53 -1.16 10.80 -10.68
N LEU A 54 -1.52 9.88 -9.80
CA LEU A 54 -2.40 8.77 -10.13
C LEU A 54 -3.79 9.25 -10.51
N ARG A 55 -4.37 10.24 -9.81
CA ARG A 55 -5.67 10.84 -10.20
C ARG A 55 -5.63 11.47 -11.57
N VAL A 56 -4.55 12.18 -11.89
CA VAL A 56 -4.35 12.75 -13.24
C VAL A 56 -4.20 11.61 -14.26
N GLY A 57 -3.46 10.57 -13.92
CA GLY A 57 -3.23 9.42 -14.79
C GLY A 57 -4.50 8.67 -15.18
N ILE A 58 -5.46 8.52 -14.24
CA ILE A 58 -6.73 7.79 -14.49
C ILE A 58 -7.93 8.70 -14.77
N LYS A 59 -7.73 9.98 -15.05
CA LYS A 59 -8.80 10.98 -15.15
C LYS A 59 -9.92 10.63 -16.15
N ASP A 60 -9.61 9.85 -17.16
CA ASP A 60 -10.55 9.44 -18.21
C ASP A 60 -11.23 8.09 -17.89
N CYS A 61 -10.95 7.52 -16.72
CA CYS A 61 -11.53 6.29 -16.22
C CYS A 61 -12.73 6.56 -15.31
N SER A 62 -13.91 6.13 -15.75
CA SER A 62 -15.15 6.37 -14.99
C SER A 62 -15.39 5.39 -13.85
N ASN A 63 -14.78 4.20 -13.89
CA ASN A 63 -14.98 3.12 -12.92
C ASN A 63 -13.83 2.96 -11.92
N CYS A 64 -12.78 3.80 -12.04
CA CYS A 64 -11.64 3.75 -11.14
C CYS A 64 -11.52 5.05 -10.31
N MET A 65 -10.98 4.92 -9.11
CA MET A 65 -10.71 6.04 -8.21
C MET A 65 -9.37 5.87 -7.51
N VAL A 66 -8.79 6.98 -7.07
CA VAL A 66 -7.59 6.97 -6.22
C VAL A 66 -7.97 7.49 -4.84
N VAL A 67 -7.68 6.70 -3.82
CA VAL A 67 -7.93 7.04 -2.42
C VAL A 67 -6.67 6.84 -1.58
N SER A 68 -6.62 7.46 -0.41
CA SER A 68 -5.55 7.32 0.56
C SER A 68 -6.08 6.84 1.91
N GLU A 69 -5.24 6.07 2.63
CA GLU A 69 -5.48 5.68 4.02
C GLU A 69 -6.84 4.99 4.24
N LEU A 70 -7.30 4.19 3.28
CA LEU A 70 -8.51 3.41 3.40
C LEU A 70 -8.19 1.96 3.76
N ASP A 71 -8.88 1.43 4.76
CA ASP A 71 -8.71 0.05 5.19
C ASP A 71 -9.03 -0.93 4.07
N TRP A 72 -8.15 -1.89 3.85
CA TRP A 72 -8.41 -3.06 3.03
C TRP A 72 -8.63 -4.27 3.92
N LYS A 73 -9.90 -4.71 3.99
CA LYS A 73 -10.29 -5.91 4.72
C LYS A 73 -10.13 -7.13 3.82
N LEU A 74 -9.02 -7.86 3.99
CA LEU A 74 -8.76 -9.10 3.24
C LEU A 74 -9.63 -10.25 3.75
N ASN A 75 -9.65 -10.41 5.09
CA ASN A 75 -10.44 -11.44 5.78
C ASN A 75 -10.71 -11.00 7.23
N ASP A 76 -11.22 -11.91 8.06
CA ASP A 76 -11.57 -11.58 9.45
C ASP A 76 -10.35 -11.39 10.37
N SER A 77 -9.18 -11.87 9.99
CA SER A 77 -7.94 -11.71 10.78
C SER A 77 -6.93 -10.75 10.16
N THR A 78 -7.22 -10.20 8.96
CA THR A 78 -6.29 -9.31 8.27
C THR A 78 -7.01 -8.10 7.67
N THR A 79 -6.64 -6.93 8.16
CA THR A 79 -7.05 -5.61 7.67
C THR A 79 -5.83 -4.71 7.65
N ILE A 80 -5.47 -4.20 6.50
CA ILE A 80 -4.30 -3.34 6.29
C ILE A 80 -4.72 -2.01 5.71
N ARG A 81 -3.90 -0.97 5.88
CA ARG A 81 -4.20 0.38 5.41
C ARG A 81 -3.05 0.91 4.54
N PRO A 82 -3.14 0.74 3.23
CA PRO A 82 -2.16 1.30 2.31
C PRO A 82 -2.20 2.83 2.28
N ASP A 83 -1.05 3.48 2.03
CA ASP A 83 -0.97 4.93 1.95
C ASP A 83 -1.77 5.50 0.77
N VAL A 84 -1.62 4.92 -0.43
CA VAL A 84 -2.39 5.31 -1.64
C VAL A 84 -2.73 4.07 -2.46
N VAL A 85 -3.96 4.03 -2.98
CA VAL A 85 -4.42 2.92 -3.83
C VAL A 85 -5.23 3.41 -5.03
N VAL A 86 -5.14 2.67 -6.13
CA VAL A 86 -6.05 2.77 -7.27
C VAL A 86 -7.05 1.62 -7.19
N LEU A 87 -8.32 1.96 -7.07
CA LEU A 87 -9.44 1.03 -6.98
C LEU A 87 -10.30 1.12 -8.22
N CYS A 88 -10.74 -0.02 -8.74
CA CYS A 88 -11.71 -0.07 -9.83
C CYS A 88 -12.90 -0.94 -9.42
N ASP A 89 -14.11 -0.46 -9.71
CA ASP A 89 -15.36 -1.18 -9.40
C ASP A 89 -15.47 -1.66 -7.93
N GLU A 90 -14.91 -0.88 -6.98
CA GLU A 90 -15.04 -1.19 -5.56
C GLU A 90 -16.49 -0.93 -5.09
N PRO A 91 -17.21 -1.97 -4.61
CA PRO A 91 -18.62 -1.83 -4.27
C PRO A 91 -18.89 -1.31 -2.84
N HIS A 92 -17.85 -1.24 -2.00
CA HIS A 92 -18.02 -0.95 -0.57
C HIS A 92 -17.52 0.45 -0.21
N ASP A 93 -18.30 1.21 0.55
CA ASP A 93 -18.01 2.62 0.87
C ASP A 93 -17.07 2.80 2.07
N LYS A 94 -16.95 1.81 2.96
CA LYS A 94 -16.25 1.97 4.24
C LYS A 94 -14.84 1.37 4.26
N TYR A 95 -14.60 0.36 3.45
CA TYR A 95 -13.32 -0.32 3.35
C TYR A 95 -13.19 -1.01 2.00
N ILE A 96 -11.98 -1.34 1.61
CA ILE A 96 -11.67 -2.02 0.35
C ILE A 96 -11.98 -3.50 0.51
N THR A 97 -12.62 -4.09 -0.49
CA THR A 97 -12.96 -5.52 -0.54
C THR A 97 -12.33 -6.25 -1.72
N LYS A 98 -11.97 -5.51 -2.78
CA LYS A 98 -11.29 -6.04 -3.96
C LYS A 98 -9.81 -5.68 -3.95
N ALA A 99 -8.98 -6.51 -4.57
CA ALA A 99 -7.57 -6.18 -4.74
C ALA A 99 -7.42 -4.87 -5.54
N PRO A 100 -6.69 -3.86 -5.02
CA PRO A 100 -6.38 -2.64 -5.75
C PRO A 100 -5.57 -2.93 -7.01
N GLN A 101 -5.67 -2.07 -8.00
CA GLN A 101 -4.87 -2.15 -9.24
C GLN A 101 -3.42 -1.69 -9.02
N ILE A 102 -3.25 -0.67 -8.20
CA ILE A 102 -1.94 -0.14 -7.79
C ILE A 102 -1.99 0.15 -6.30
N ILE A 103 -0.95 -0.23 -5.58
CA ILE A 103 -0.72 0.17 -4.19
C ILE A 103 0.58 0.95 -4.10
N VAL A 104 0.57 2.03 -3.33
CA VAL A 104 1.76 2.80 -2.97
C VAL A 104 1.91 2.78 -1.45
N GLU A 105 3.12 2.44 -0.99
CA GLU A 105 3.55 2.61 0.40
C GLU A 105 4.74 3.57 0.45
N VAL A 106 4.67 4.54 1.32
CA VAL A 106 5.76 5.49 1.57
C VAL A 106 6.48 5.07 2.84
N ILE A 107 7.69 4.54 2.70
CA ILE A 107 8.40 3.91 3.81
C ILE A 107 8.86 4.94 4.85
N SER A 108 8.68 4.59 6.10
CA SER A 108 9.37 5.17 7.24
C SER A 108 10.34 4.14 7.83
N LYS A 109 11.29 4.61 8.68
CA LYS A 109 12.22 3.69 9.36
C LYS A 109 11.51 2.65 10.24
N SER A 110 10.32 2.99 10.76
CA SER A 110 9.53 2.10 11.61
C SER A 110 8.68 1.11 10.83
N THR A 111 8.32 1.39 9.58
CA THR A 111 7.44 0.55 8.75
C THR A 111 8.20 -0.29 7.72
N ALA A 112 9.44 0.07 7.38
CA ALA A 112 10.20 -0.52 6.28
C ALA A 112 10.17 -2.06 6.24
N MET A 113 10.39 -2.72 7.38
CA MET A 113 10.39 -4.19 7.41
C MET A 113 9.00 -4.77 7.10
N ARG A 114 7.93 -4.11 7.58
CA ARG A 114 6.55 -4.53 7.32
C ARG A 114 6.19 -4.35 5.85
N ASP A 115 6.47 -3.19 5.29
CA ASP A 115 6.11 -2.85 3.92
C ASP A 115 6.95 -3.63 2.90
N GLU A 116 8.27 -3.78 3.16
CA GLU A 116 9.17 -4.49 2.24
C GLU A 116 9.06 -6.02 2.31
N LYS A 117 8.47 -6.61 3.36
CA LYS A 117 8.40 -8.06 3.54
C LYS A 117 6.98 -8.56 3.72
N ILE A 118 6.30 -8.12 4.78
CA ILE A 118 4.98 -8.68 5.14
C ILE A 118 3.94 -8.22 4.12
N LYS A 119 3.77 -6.92 3.93
CA LYS A 119 2.81 -6.39 2.95
C LYS A 119 3.19 -6.75 1.52
N PHE A 120 4.49 -6.79 1.19
CA PHE A 120 4.96 -7.27 -0.11
C PHE A 120 4.44 -8.67 -0.44
N GLN A 121 4.51 -9.59 0.52
CA GLN A 121 4.01 -10.94 0.35
C GLN A 121 2.48 -10.95 0.26
N ILE A 122 1.79 -10.24 1.16
CA ILE A 122 0.32 -10.13 1.14
C ILE A 122 -0.17 -9.60 -0.20
N TYR A 123 0.39 -8.48 -0.69
CA TYR A 123 -0.03 -7.88 -1.96
C TYR A 123 0.24 -8.79 -3.17
N GLN A 124 1.33 -9.56 -3.12
CA GLN A 124 1.62 -10.57 -4.14
C GLN A 124 0.60 -11.72 -4.13
N GLU A 125 0.26 -12.25 -2.94
CA GLU A 125 -0.71 -13.34 -2.78
C GLU A 125 -2.12 -12.91 -3.18
N GLU A 126 -2.51 -11.68 -2.85
CA GLU A 126 -3.78 -11.05 -3.22
C GLU A 126 -3.81 -10.58 -4.68
N LYS A 127 -2.73 -10.80 -5.42
CA LYS A 127 -2.61 -10.53 -6.87
C LYS A 127 -2.79 -9.06 -7.23
N VAL A 128 -2.30 -8.16 -6.41
CA VAL A 128 -2.23 -6.74 -6.76
C VAL A 128 -1.30 -6.54 -7.95
N PRO A 129 -1.77 -5.98 -9.08
CA PRO A 129 -0.97 -5.90 -10.31
C PRO A 129 0.31 -5.09 -10.16
N TYR A 130 0.26 -3.95 -9.44
CA TYR A 130 1.43 -3.12 -9.21
C TYR A 130 1.59 -2.70 -7.75
N TYR A 131 2.81 -2.84 -7.26
CA TYR A 131 3.20 -2.38 -5.94
C TYR A 131 4.36 -1.39 -6.03
N ILE A 132 4.20 -0.22 -5.42
CA ILE A 132 5.19 0.86 -5.41
C ILE A 132 5.63 1.08 -3.97
N ILE A 133 6.94 1.05 -3.74
CA ILE A 133 7.55 1.38 -2.46
C ILE A 133 8.39 2.64 -2.62
N ALA A 134 7.95 3.74 -2.03
CA ALA A 134 8.65 5.01 -2.06
C ALA A 134 9.57 5.19 -0.86
N TYR A 135 10.79 5.64 -1.11
CA TYR A 135 11.86 5.87 -0.13
C TYR A 135 12.14 7.37 -0.03
N PRO A 136 11.56 8.07 0.96
CA PRO A 136 11.71 9.52 1.10
C PRO A 136 13.17 9.97 1.25
N ASP A 137 13.96 9.23 2.05
CA ASP A 137 15.36 9.57 2.30
C ASP A 137 16.24 9.44 1.04
N ASP A 138 15.89 8.54 0.13
CA ASP A 138 16.62 8.27 -1.12
C ASP A 138 16.02 9.00 -2.34
N LEU A 139 14.89 9.66 -2.20
CA LEU A 139 14.11 10.33 -3.27
C LEU A 139 13.89 9.43 -4.49
N ARG A 140 13.51 8.19 -4.24
CA ARG A 140 13.26 7.16 -5.27
C ARG A 140 12.07 6.27 -4.88
N ALA A 141 11.54 5.58 -5.86
CA ALA A 141 10.55 4.53 -5.64
C ALA A 141 10.93 3.25 -6.41
N LYS A 142 10.73 2.10 -5.76
CA LYS A 142 10.78 0.80 -6.43
C LYS A 142 9.39 0.48 -6.95
N VAL A 143 9.30 0.12 -8.22
CA VAL A 143 8.07 -0.34 -8.85
C VAL A 143 8.16 -1.84 -9.10
N TYR A 144 7.17 -2.57 -8.67
CA TYR A 144 7.01 -4.00 -8.90
C TYR A 144 5.74 -4.27 -9.70
N LYS A 145 5.83 -5.16 -10.67
CA LYS A 145 4.71 -5.68 -11.46
C LYS A 145 4.50 -7.14 -11.14
N LEU A 146 3.25 -7.56 -11.00
CA LEU A 146 2.91 -8.97 -10.82
C LEU A 146 3.00 -9.70 -12.18
N VAL A 147 3.92 -10.65 -12.26
CA VAL A 147 4.14 -11.50 -13.44
C VAL A 147 4.14 -12.96 -12.98
N ASP A 148 3.27 -13.77 -13.55
CA ASP A 148 3.14 -15.20 -13.22
C ASP A 148 3.01 -15.47 -11.71
N GLY A 149 2.29 -14.59 -10.99
CA GLY A 149 2.03 -14.69 -9.56
C GLY A 149 3.19 -14.26 -8.65
N LYS A 150 4.22 -13.62 -9.21
CA LYS A 150 5.34 -13.07 -8.44
C LYS A 150 5.63 -11.63 -8.85
N TYR A 151 6.08 -10.83 -7.88
CA TYR A 151 6.51 -9.49 -8.16
C TYR A 151 7.88 -9.46 -8.85
N ASP A 152 7.90 -8.91 -10.06
CA ASP A 152 9.09 -8.60 -10.83
C ASP A 152 9.39 -7.10 -10.74
N LYS A 153 10.63 -6.75 -10.35
CA LYS A 153 11.03 -5.37 -10.18
C LYS A 153 11.21 -4.69 -11.52
N GLN A 154 10.43 -3.65 -11.78
CA GLN A 154 10.48 -2.86 -13.02
C GLN A 154 11.56 -1.78 -12.99
N GLY A 155 11.90 -1.25 -11.80
CA GLY A 155 12.96 -0.24 -11.67
C GLY A 155 13.02 0.42 -10.30
N ASP A 156 14.07 1.22 -10.14
CA ASP A 156 14.20 2.27 -9.13
C ASP A 156 14.01 3.61 -9.85
N LEU A 157 12.85 4.23 -9.65
CA LEU A 157 12.43 5.41 -10.40
C LEU A 157 12.62 6.68 -9.57
N THR A 158 13.13 7.73 -10.22
CA THR A 158 13.45 9.01 -9.59
C THR A 158 12.95 10.21 -10.40
N HIS A 159 13.07 10.15 -11.73
CA HIS A 159 12.75 11.22 -12.68
C HIS A 159 11.91 10.73 -13.87
N GLU A 160 11.79 9.44 -14.03
CA GLU A 160 11.21 8.81 -15.20
C GLU A 160 9.68 8.88 -15.15
N VAL A 161 9.06 8.88 -16.33
CA VAL A 161 7.62 8.60 -16.46
C VAL A 161 7.44 7.09 -16.60
N PHE A 162 6.63 6.51 -15.75
CA PHE A 162 6.31 5.08 -15.79
C PHE A 162 4.86 4.87 -16.21
N GLN A 163 4.64 3.93 -17.14
CA GLN A 163 3.31 3.52 -17.60
C GLN A 163 2.89 2.24 -16.87
N PHE A 164 1.69 2.26 -16.30
CA PHE A 164 1.05 1.12 -15.69
C PHE A 164 0.09 0.52 -16.72
N ASP A 165 0.56 -0.52 -17.41
CA ASP A 165 -0.20 -1.27 -18.39
C ASP A 165 -0.79 -2.54 -17.77
N ASP A 166 -1.69 -3.21 -18.48
CA ASP A 166 -2.32 -4.48 -18.06
C ASP A 166 -3.13 -4.36 -16.75
N ILE A 167 -3.68 -3.19 -16.50
CA ILE A 167 -4.66 -2.90 -15.44
C ILE A 167 -5.94 -2.38 -16.07
N GLU A 168 -7.05 -2.37 -15.32
CA GLU A 168 -8.36 -1.97 -15.86
C GLU A 168 -8.35 -0.57 -16.51
N CYS A 169 -7.52 0.30 -15.96
CA CYS A 169 -7.34 1.65 -16.51
C CYS A 169 -5.86 1.99 -16.53
N SER A 170 -5.26 1.99 -17.71
CA SER A 170 -3.85 2.38 -17.84
C SER A 170 -3.63 3.75 -17.23
N ALA A 171 -2.55 3.86 -16.46
CA ALA A 171 -2.17 5.09 -15.79
C ALA A 171 -0.70 5.40 -16.06
N SER A 172 -0.32 6.66 -15.90
CA SER A 172 1.07 7.07 -15.92
C SER A 172 1.39 7.93 -14.71
N VAL A 173 2.60 7.81 -14.19
CA VAL A 173 3.12 8.65 -13.12
C VAL A 173 4.46 9.21 -13.54
N ASP A 174 4.60 10.53 -13.43
CA ASP A 174 5.88 11.20 -13.56
C ASP A 174 6.56 11.25 -12.19
N PHE A 175 7.60 10.41 -12.01
CA PHE A 175 8.32 10.32 -10.74
C PHE A 175 9.15 11.57 -10.43
N ASP A 176 9.44 12.42 -11.43
CA ASP A 176 10.01 13.73 -11.14
C ASP A 176 9.05 14.58 -10.32
N ASN A 177 7.77 14.60 -10.68
CA ASN A 177 6.74 15.32 -9.94
C ASN A 177 6.59 14.85 -8.49
N ILE A 178 6.86 13.57 -8.22
CA ILE A 178 6.83 13.02 -6.86
C ILE A 178 7.95 13.62 -6.01
N PHE A 179 9.19 13.69 -6.55
CA PHE A 179 10.38 13.93 -5.74
C PHE A 179 11.07 15.29 -5.96
N LYS A 180 10.80 16.02 -7.07
CA LYS A 180 11.52 17.25 -7.43
C LYS A 180 11.57 18.31 -6.33
N ARG A 181 10.48 18.44 -5.54
CA ARG A 181 10.40 19.42 -4.45
C ARG A 181 11.38 19.16 -3.32
N PHE A 182 11.83 17.92 -3.15
CA PHE A 182 12.73 17.49 -2.07
C PHE A 182 14.22 17.52 -2.48
N ARG A 183 14.50 17.69 -3.78
CA ARG A 183 15.85 17.83 -4.29
C ARG A 183 16.34 19.26 -4.03
N LYS A 184 17.58 19.35 -3.53
CA LYS A 184 18.25 20.64 -3.28
C LYS A 184 19.04 21.05 -4.49
#